data_dc6d369093bb8941e34020878979a14b
#
_entry.id   dc6d369093bb8941e34020878979a14b
#
_cell.length_a   1.000
_cell.length_b   1.000
_cell.length_c   1.000
_cell.angle_alpha   90.00
_cell.angle_beta   90.00
_cell.angle_gamma   90.00
#
_symmetry.space_group_name_H-M   'P 1'
#
loop_
_entity.id
_entity.type
_entity.pdbx_description
1 polymer ?
#
loop_
_entity_poly.entity_id
_entity_poly.type
_entity_poly.pdbx_seq_one_letter_code
_entity_poly.pdbx_strand_id
1 'polypeptide(L)'
;MKNELNRGFAPMKKVLVAVLMATMALSASAQQVTTLYFLENAPMRHTINPAFQPVSRGFINFTPLGWMSISAGNNSFTLQDILFVDPVTGKTITPLHPNADRNAFLNQIRSMSLINGEATLGLLNMGFRIKDNGYLTIGINERIVGGATLPKTIFDFVVGGGMKNLTPGATNNFSLGGLGAGSMIYTEISGGYSYKLNDEWTIGGKLKLLLGTAYAGLNTKKLSIDANTDSWDINGTLDMDIAGPVNAQYFSQYVGGKTMR
;
A
#
# COMPACT_ATOMS: atom_id res chain seq x y z
N MET A 1 32.07 7.73 42.11
CA MET A 1 30.68 7.21 42.18
C MET A 1 29.78 7.50 40.97
N LYS A 2 30.06 8.47 40.10
CA LYS A 2 29.20 8.76 38.89
C LYS A 2 29.47 7.83 37.68
N ASN A 3 30.62 7.14 37.62
CA ASN A 3 30.99 6.31 36.45
C ASN A 3 30.54 4.84 36.54
N GLU A 4 30.16 4.36 37.68
CA GLU A 4 29.66 2.98 37.85
C GLU A 4 28.16 2.85 37.48
N LEU A 5 27.38 3.89 37.76
CA LEU A 5 25.94 3.92 37.41
C LEU A 5 25.70 3.88 35.90
N ASN A 6 26.60 4.40 35.07
CA ASN A 6 26.45 4.41 33.61
C ASN A 6 26.77 3.06 32.94
N ARG A 7 27.52 2.18 33.58
CA ARG A 7 27.84 0.85 33.03
C ARG A 7 26.69 -0.17 33.14
N GLY A 8 25.85 -0.05 34.18
CA GLY A 8 24.70 -0.93 34.36
C GLY A 8 23.51 -0.65 33.43
N PHE A 9 23.38 0.59 32.95
CA PHE A 9 22.26 0.99 32.09
C PHE A 9 22.52 0.80 30.59
N ALA A 10 23.73 0.60 30.15
CA ALA A 10 24.11 0.40 28.76
C ALA A 10 23.49 -0.87 28.12
N PRO A 11 23.51 -2.04 28.77
CA PRO A 11 22.87 -3.25 28.24
C PRO A 11 21.35 -3.12 28.20
N MET A 12 20.76 -2.49 29.22
CA MET A 12 19.32 -2.32 29.31
C MET A 12 18.76 -1.37 28.22
N LYS A 13 19.49 -0.31 27.88
CA LYS A 13 19.15 0.57 26.74
C LYS A 13 19.22 -0.19 25.41
N LYS A 14 20.22 -1.05 25.21
CA LYS A 14 20.33 -1.87 23.99
C LYS A 14 19.20 -2.89 23.89
N VAL A 15 18.82 -3.51 25.00
CA VAL A 15 17.66 -4.43 25.06
C VAL A 15 16.35 -3.67 24.78
N LEU A 16 16.16 -2.50 25.37
CA LEU A 16 14.98 -1.67 25.13
C LEU A 16 14.86 -1.24 23.66
N VAL A 17 15.97 -0.83 23.04
CA VAL A 17 16.00 -0.48 21.60
C VAL A 17 15.74 -1.70 20.73
N ALA A 18 16.30 -2.87 21.09
CA ALA A 18 16.04 -4.11 20.36
C ALA A 18 14.58 -4.54 20.45
N VAL A 19 13.97 -4.43 21.63
CA VAL A 19 12.54 -4.71 21.84
C VAL A 19 11.67 -3.70 21.07
N LEU A 20 12.02 -2.41 21.08
CA LEU A 20 11.30 -1.38 20.33
C LEU A 20 11.40 -1.62 18.81
N MET A 21 12.57 -1.98 18.30
CA MET A 21 12.74 -2.36 16.89
C MET A 21 11.98 -3.64 16.54
N ALA A 22 11.93 -4.62 17.42
CA ALA A 22 11.17 -5.85 17.23
C ALA A 22 9.66 -5.58 17.21
N THR A 23 9.15 -4.68 18.07
CA THR A 23 7.72 -4.30 18.07
C THR A 23 7.34 -3.49 16.84
N MET A 24 8.22 -2.63 16.32
CA MET A 24 7.99 -1.93 15.05
C MET A 24 7.97 -2.88 13.84
N ALA A 25 8.79 -3.93 13.86
CA ALA A 25 8.80 -4.96 12.82
C ALA A 25 7.50 -5.79 12.79
N LEU A 26 6.83 -5.96 13.93
CA LEU A 26 5.55 -6.67 14.03
C LEU A 26 4.37 -5.88 13.43
N SER A 27 4.48 -4.56 13.35
CA SER A 27 3.41 -3.69 12.83
C SER A 27 3.35 -3.63 11.30
N ALA A 28 4.41 -4.08 10.60
CA ALA A 28 4.52 -3.99 9.15
C ALA A 28 3.76 -5.10 8.38
N SER A 29 3.15 -6.07 9.08
CA SER A 29 2.58 -7.27 8.45
C SER A 29 1.09 -7.17 8.10
N ALA A 30 0.42 -6.03 8.30
CA ALA A 30 -1.04 -5.93 8.28
C ALA A 30 -1.69 -5.95 6.88
N GLN A 31 -0.92 -6.08 5.80
CA GLN A 31 -1.48 -6.01 4.44
C GLN A 31 -1.20 -7.24 3.57
N GLN A 32 -0.77 -8.35 4.13
CA GLN A 32 -0.46 -9.54 3.32
C GLN A 32 -1.66 -10.46 3.12
N VAL A 33 -1.64 -11.10 1.96
CA VAL A 33 -2.63 -12.03 1.40
C VAL A 33 -3.17 -13.02 2.44
N THR A 34 -4.33 -12.71 3.00
CA THR A 34 -4.99 -13.51 4.04
C THR A 34 -5.31 -14.94 3.57
N THR A 35 -5.57 -15.13 2.27
CA THR A 35 -5.87 -16.46 1.70
C THR A 35 -4.73 -17.44 1.90
N LEU A 36 -3.48 -17.00 1.75
CA LEU A 36 -2.31 -17.86 1.92
C LEU A 36 -2.15 -18.36 3.37
N TYR A 37 -2.66 -17.62 4.35
CA TYR A 37 -2.63 -18.01 5.76
C TYR A 37 -3.37 -19.35 5.99
N PHE A 38 -4.48 -19.58 5.28
CA PHE A 38 -5.32 -20.76 5.43
C PHE A 38 -4.88 -21.96 4.55
N LEU A 39 -3.93 -21.74 3.63
CA LEU A 39 -3.42 -22.79 2.75
C LEU A 39 -2.23 -23.51 3.38
N GLU A 40 -2.49 -24.44 4.29
CA GLU A 40 -1.45 -25.12 5.09
C GLU A 40 -0.34 -25.79 4.26
N ASN A 41 -0.69 -26.33 3.10
CA ASN A 41 0.25 -27.01 2.21
C ASN A 41 1.01 -26.07 1.26
N ALA A 42 0.69 -24.76 1.26
CA ALA A 42 1.35 -23.82 0.38
C ALA A 42 2.77 -23.49 0.86
N PRO A 43 3.82 -23.80 0.07
CA PRO A 43 5.20 -23.54 0.48
C PRO A 43 5.47 -22.08 0.81
N MET A 44 4.71 -21.15 0.20
CA MET A 44 4.91 -19.71 0.32
C MET A 44 4.35 -19.09 1.62
N ARG A 45 3.72 -19.87 2.50
CA ARG A 45 3.23 -19.39 3.81
C ARG A 45 4.32 -18.70 4.65
N HIS A 46 5.57 -19.14 4.52
CA HIS A 46 6.73 -18.51 5.16
C HIS A 46 6.94 -17.03 4.77
N THR A 47 6.30 -16.57 3.69
CA THR A 47 6.32 -15.14 3.30
C THR A 47 5.46 -14.29 4.22
N ILE A 48 4.38 -14.86 4.78
CA ILE A 48 3.49 -14.21 5.75
C ILE A 48 4.13 -14.24 7.14
N ASN A 49 4.55 -15.43 7.57
CA ASN A 49 5.19 -15.63 8.88
C ASN A 49 6.36 -16.59 8.72
N PRO A 50 7.59 -16.16 9.02
CA PRO A 50 8.77 -17.01 8.92
C PRO A 50 8.71 -18.30 9.74
N ALA A 51 7.89 -18.35 10.79
CA ALA A 51 7.69 -19.54 11.61
C ALA A 51 6.81 -20.60 10.93
N PHE A 52 6.09 -20.27 9.85
CA PHE A 52 5.29 -21.25 9.10
C PHE A 52 6.20 -22.09 8.22
N GLN A 53 6.66 -23.20 8.76
CA GLN A 53 7.46 -24.15 7.99
C GLN A 53 6.61 -24.85 6.93
N PRO A 54 7.07 -24.90 5.66
CA PRO A 54 6.46 -25.77 4.65
C PRO A 54 6.45 -27.23 5.08
N VAL A 55 5.38 -27.95 4.72
CA VAL A 55 5.25 -29.39 4.99
C VAL A 55 6.28 -30.18 4.17
N SER A 56 6.58 -29.74 2.95
CA SER A 56 7.55 -30.38 2.06
C SER A 56 8.98 -30.31 2.63
N ARG A 57 9.79 -31.31 2.32
CA ARG A 57 11.22 -31.30 2.64
C ARG A 57 11.98 -30.18 1.93
N GLY A 58 11.52 -29.78 0.77
CA GLY A 58 12.08 -28.68 0.01
C GLY A 58 11.12 -28.25 -1.10
N PHE A 59 11.31 -27.03 -1.57
CA PHE A 59 10.60 -26.49 -2.71
C PHE A 59 11.50 -25.52 -3.49
N ILE A 60 11.24 -25.40 -4.79
CA ILE A 60 11.80 -24.38 -5.66
C ILE A 60 10.67 -23.84 -6.52
N ASN A 61 10.49 -22.54 -6.49
CA ASN A 61 9.55 -21.80 -7.33
C ASN A 61 10.31 -20.74 -8.12
N PHE A 62 10.03 -20.60 -9.40
CA PHE A 62 10.61 -19.59 -10.28
C PHE A 62 9.58 -19.07 -11.29
N THR A 63 9.79 -17.86 -11.78
CA THR A 63 8.95 -17.23 -12.80
C THR A 63 9.09 -17.99 -14.14
N PRO A 64 7.99 -18.19 -14.92
CA PRO A 64 6.63 -17.68 -14.69
C PRO A 64 5.72 -18.60 -13.87
N LEU A 65 6.17 -19.78 -13.49
CA LEU A 65 5.41 -20.79 -12.76
C LEU A 65 5.50 -20.60 -11.23
N GLY A 66 6.13 -19.54 -10.77
CA GLY A 66 6.29 -19.20 -9.38
C GLY A 66 4.98 -18.81 -8.70
N TRP A 67 5.05 -17.87 -7.79
CA TRP A 67 3.87 -17.34 -7.15
C TRP A 67 3.74 -15.84 -7.44
N MET A 68 2.50 -15.40 -7.44
CA MET A 68 2.15 -13.99 -7.55
C MET A 68 1.12 -13.67 -6.48
N SER A 69 1.21 -12.49 -5.90
CA SER A 69 0.18 -11.95 -5.03
C SER A 69 -0.18 -10.54 -5.46
N ILE A 70 -1.46 -10.22 -5.34
CA ILE A 70 -1.98 -8.87 -5.55
C ILE A 70 -2.86 -8.56 -4.35
N SER A 71 -2.66 -7.39 -3.77
CA SER A 71 -3.50 -6.87 -2.70
C SER A 71 -3.84 -5.42 -2.94
N ALA A 72 -5.00 -5.03 -2.49
CA ALA A 72 -5.44 -3.64 -2.49
C ALA A 72 -6.18 -3.34 -1.20
N GLY A 73 -6.08 -2.11 -0.75
CA GLY A 73 -6.74 -1.66 0.47
C GLY A 73 -7.06 -0.17 0.40
N ASN A 74 -8.01 0.22 1.22
CA ASN A 74 -8.32 1.62 1.48
C ASN A 74 -8.80 1.80 2.93
N ASN A 75 -8.87 3.06 3.38
CA ASN A 75 -9.25 3.38 4.74
C ASN A 75 -10.63 4.04 4.87
N SER A 76 -11.38 4.23 3.79
CA SER A 76 -12.55 5.10 3.78
C SER A 76 -13.87 4.40 3.44
N PHE A 77 -13.85 3.40 2.57
CA PHE A 77 -15.08 2.78 2.07
C PHE A 77 -14.90 1.27 1.88
N THR A 78 -16.00 0.56 1.91
CA THR A 78 -16.09 -0.86 1.58
C THR A 78 -16.61 -1.05 0.16
N LEU A 79 -16.53 -2.28 -0.36
CA LEU A 79 -17.12 -2.60 -1.67
C LEU A 79 -18.64 -2.36 -1.69
N GLN A 80 -19.31 -2.58 -0.55
CA GLN A 80 -20.75 -2.38 -0.40
C GLN A 80 -21.14 -0.89 -0.45
N ASP A 81 -20.23 0.01 -0.09
CA ASP A 81 -20.47 1.46 -0.19
C ASP A 81 -20.38 1.97 -1.64
N ILE A 82 -19.67 1.22 -2.51
CA ILE A 82 -19.48 1.58 -3.93
C ILE A 82 -20.46 0.83 -4.81
N LEU A 83 -20.80 -0.41 -4.47
CA LEU A 83 -21.71 -1.26 -5.23
C LEU A 83 -22.86 -1.69 -4.33
N PHE A 84 -24.03 -1.16 -4.58
CA PHE A 84 -25.24 -1.48 -3.83
C PHE A 84 -26.43 -1.69 -4.76
N VAL A 85 -27.47 -2.32 -4.26
CA VAL A 85 -28.66 -2.60 -5.03
C VAL A 85 -29.61 -1.40 -4.97
N ASP A 86 -30.01 -0.90 -6.13
CA ASP A 86 -31.05 0.13 -6.24
C ASP A 86 -32.39 -0.47 -5.76
N PRO A 87 -33.01 0.11 -4.72
CA PRO A 87 -34.25 -0.41 -4.16
C PRO A 87 -35.45 -0.29 -5.16
N VAL A 88 -35.34 0.56 -6.17
CA VAL A 88 -36.40 0.78 -7.17
C VAL A 88 -36.28 -0.22 -8.32
N THR A 89 -35.07 -0.44 -8.83
CA THR A 89 -34.87 -1.24 -10.05
C THR A 89 -34.29 -2.62 -9.80
N GLY A 90 -33.79 -2.90 -8.59
CA GLY A 90 -33.12 -4.16 -8.24
C GLY A 90 -31.74 -4.35 -8.90
N LYS A 91 -31.23 -3.33 -9.61
CA LYS A 91 -29.94 -3.38 -10.30
C LYS A 91 -28.80 -2.89 -9.39
N THR A 92 -27.61 -3.41 -9.62
CA THR A 92 -26.40 -2.89 -8.96
C THR A 92 -26.08 -1.50 -9.52
N ILE A 93 -25.96 -0.53 -8.61
CA ILE A 93 -25.63 0.87 -8.93
C ILE A 93 -24.42 1.33 -8.11
N THR A 94 -23.87 2.47 -8.52
CA THR A 94 -22.75 3.15 -7.84
C THR A 94 -23.22 4.47 -7.23
N PRO A 95 -22.43 5.14 -6.36
CA PRO A 95 -22.77 6.45 -5.81
C PRO A 95 -23.02 7.56 -6.83
N LEU A 96 -22.58 7.37 -8.09
CA LEU A 96 -22.83 8.31 -9.19
C LEU A 96 -24.23 8.18 -9.81
N HIS A 97 -24.95 7.09 -9.51
CA HIS A 97 -26.28 6.87 -10.06
C HIS A 97 -27.29 7.89 -9.50
N PRO A 98 -28.28 8.35 -10.28
CA PRO A 98 -29.27 9.31 -9.82
C PRO A 98 -30.06 8.86 -8.58
N ASN A 99 -30.35 7.56 -8.46
CA ASN A 99 -31.10 6.97 -7.33
C ASN A 99 -30.22 6.68 -6.10
N ALA A 100 -28.92 6.97 -6.18
CA ALA A 100 -28.01 6.70 -5.06
C ALA A 100 -28.18 7.73 -3.94
N ASP A 101 -28.13 7.26 -2.68
CA ASP A 101 -28.00 8.15 -1.53
C ASP A 101 -26.54 8.66 -1.44
N ARG A 102 -26.29 9.76 -2.14
CA ARG A 102 -24.97 10.38 -2.20
C ARG A 102 -24.52 10.93 -0.85
N ASN A 103 -25.47 11.42 -0.05
CA ASN A 103 -25.15 11.97 1.26
C ASN A 103 -24.69 10.87 2.23
N ALA A 104 -25.36 9.73 2.23
CA ALA A 104 -24.93 8.58 3.02
C ALA A 104 -23.50 8.14 2.66
N PHE A 105 -23.19 8.05 1.36
CA PHE A 105 -21.84 7.74 0.89
C PHE A 105 -20.82 8.79 1.33
N LEU A 106 -21.07 10.08 1.08
CA LEU A 106 -20.14 11.16 1.42
C LEU A 106 -19.90 11.31 2.92
N ASN A 107 -20.87 10.97 3.75
CA ASN A 107 -20.73 11.00 5.20
C ASN A 107 -19.76 9.93 5.75
N GLN A 108 -19.59 8.84 5.03
CA GLN A 108 -18.64 7.77 5.40
C GLN A 108 -17.20 8.10 4.97
N ILE A 109 -17.02 8.91 3.92
CA ILE A 109 -15.71 9.26 3.38
C ILE A 109 -14.93 10.08 4.41
N ARG A 110 -13.71 9.64 4.69
CA ARG A 110 -12.78 10.37 5.58
C ARG A 110 -12.30 11.66 4.92
N SER A 111 -11.83 12.60 5.74
CA SER A 111 -11.22 13.86 5.25
C SER A 111 -10.08 13.61 4.26
N MET A 112 -9.34 12.52 4.47
CA MET A 112 -8.30 12.03 3.58
C MET A 112 -8.45 10.52 3.39
N SER A 113 -8.74 10.10 2.17
CA SER A 113 -8.82 8.69 1.78
C SER A 113 -7.47 8.21 1.27
N LEU A 114 -7.00 7.09 1.81
CA LEU A 114 -5.80 6.40 1.36
C LEU A 114 -6.23 5.16 0.59
N ILE A 115 -5.77 5.03 -0.63
CA ILE A 115 -5.91 3.83 -1.45
C ILE A 115 -4.51 3.29 -1.68
N ASN A 116 -4.30 2.02 -1.48
CA ASN A 116 -3.00 1.38 -1.69
C ASN A 116 -3.18 0.05 -2.41
N GLY A 117 -2.15 -0.34 -3.14
CA GLY A 117 -2.06 -1.61 -3.82
C GLY A 117 -0.64 -2.13 -3.80
N GLU A 118 -0.53 -3.43 -3.80
CA GLU A 118 0.73 -4.13 -3.86
C GLU A 118 0.60 -5.34 -4.78
N ALA A 119 1.58 -5.52 -5.65
CA ALA A 119 1.77 -6.74 -6.42
C ALA A 119 3.17 -7.30 -6.12
N THR A 120 3.25 -8.59 -5.89
CA THR A 120 4.52 -9.30 -5.71
C THR A 120 4.62 -10.40 -6.75
N LEU A 121 5.76 -10.46 -7.43
CA LEU A 121 6.12 -11.52 -8.35
C LEU A 121 7.33 -12.27 -7.80
N GLY A 122 7.17 -13.54 -7.50
CA GLY A 122 8.27 -14.40 -7.05
C GLY A 122 9.18 -14.77 -8.22
N LEU A 123 10.36 -14.17 -8.28
CA LEU A 123 11.34 -14.47 -9.33
C LEU A 123 12.03 -15.82 -9.07
N LEU A 124 12.50 -16.02 -7.85
CA LEU A 124 13.08 -17.27 -7.38
C LEU A 124 12.77 -17.39 -5.88
N ASN A 125 12.17 -18.48 -5.48
CA ASN A 125 11.95 -18.80 -4.08
C ASN A 125 12.26 -20.26 -3.86
N MET A 126 13.07 -20.54 -2.86
CA MET A 126 13.45 -21.90 -2.50
C MET A 126 13.51 -22.07 -1.00
N GLY A 127 13.32 -23.27 -0.57
CA GLY A 127 13.46 -23.63 0.83
C GLY A 127 13.75 -25.10 1.00
N PHE A 128 14.41 -25.42 2.09
CA PHE A 128 14.75 -26.80 2.42
C PHE A 128 14.83 -27.01 3.92
N ARG A 129 14.45 -28.22 4.32
CA ARG A 129 14.50 -28.65 5.71
C ARG A 129 15.92 -29.00 6.12
N ILE A 130 16.34 -28.45 7.24
CA ILE A 130 17.63 -28.74 7.87
C ILE A 130 17.37 -29.64 9.08
N LYS A 131 17.80 -30.89 9.00
CA LYS A 131 17.46 -31.92 9.98
C LYS A 131 15.94 -32.03 10.13
N ASP A 132 15.44 -32.33 11.31
CA ASP A 132 14.01 -32.55 11.54
C ASP A 132 13.27 -31.25 11.91
N ASN A 133 13.93 -30.32 12.52
CA ASN A 133 13.29 -29.15 13.15
C ASN A 133 13.58 -27.81 12.44
N GLY A 134 14.68 -27.72 11.67
CA GLY A 134 15.07 -26.50 11.01
C GLY A 134 14.50 -26.37 9.59
N TYR A 135 14.21 -25.12 9.14
CA TYR A 135 13.85 -24.85 7.76
C TYR A 135 14.50 -23.55 7.30
N LEU A 136 15.25 -23.60 6.20
CA LEU A 136 15.88 -22.43 5.58
C LEU A 136 15.09 -22.04 4.35
N THR A 137 14.91 -20.73 4.14
CA THR A 137 14.25 -20.16 2.98
C THR A 137 15.09 -19.06 2.36
N ILE A 138 15.14 -18.99 1.04
CA ILE A 138 15.78 -17.92 0.28
C ILE A 138 14.77 -17.46 -0.75
N GLY A 139 14.65 -16.14 -0.95
CA GLY A 139 13.70 -15.59 -1.90
C GLY A 139 14.24 -14.35 -2.61
N ILE A 140 13.90 -14.25 -3.89
CA ILE A 140 14.08 -13.05 -4.72
C ILE A 140 12.70 -12.75 -5.31
N ASN A 141 12.16 -11.59 -4.95
CA ASN A 141 10.83 -11.18 -5.36
C ASN A 141 10.89 -9.77 -5.93
N GLU A 142 10.18 -9.52 -7.01
CA GLU A 142 9.92 -8.17 -7.49
C GLU A 142 8.62 -7.68 -6.87
N ARG A 143 8.65 -6.47 -6.32
CA ARG A 143 7.50 -5.86 -5.64
C ARG A 143 7.18 -4.52 -6.28
N ILE A 144 5.90 -4.35 -6.59
CA ILE A 144 5.32 -3.10 -7.05
C ILE A 144 4.35 -2.66 -5.97
N VAL A 145 4.62 -1.53 -5.35
CA VAL A 145 3.74 -0.92 -4.36
C VAL A 145 3.31 0.44 -4.86
N GLY A 146 2.05 0.75 -4.70
CA GLY A 146 1.53 2.04 -5.11
C GLY A 146 0.37 2.47 -4.24
N GLY A 147 0.06 3.76 -4.30
CA GLY A 147 -1.06 4.30 -3.56
C GLY A 147 -1.43 5.70 -4.02
N ALA A 148 -2.59 6.13 -3.55
CA ALA A 148 -3.10 7.47 -3.76
C ALA A 148 -3.70 8.02 -2.46
N THR A 149 -3.55 9.32 -2.29
CA THR A 149 -4.24 10.11 -1.26
C THR A 149 -5.29 10.96 -1.95
N LEU A 150 -6.53 10.82 -1.51
CA LEU A 150 -7.67 11.52 -2.09
C LEU A 150 -8.35 12.34 -0.98
N PRO A 151 -8.32 13.68 -1.05
CA PRO A 151 -9.07 14.52 -0.12
C PRO A 151 -10.58 14.32 -0.35
N LYS A 152 -11.37 14.42 0.73
CA LYS A 152 -12.83 14.28 0.67
C LYS A 152 -13.46 15.19 -0.37
N THR A 153 -12.90 16.36 -0.57
CA THR A 153 -13.37 17.36 -1.52
C THR A 153 -13.47 16.84 -2.97
N ILE A 154 -12.63 15.86 -3.34
CA ILE A 154 -12.74 15.24 -4.68
C ILE A 154 -14.03 14.42 -4.79
N PHE A 155 -14.42 13.73 -3.71
CA PHE A 155 -15.67 12.99 -3.66
C PHE A 155 -16.88 13.95 -3.62
N ASP A 156 -16.78 15.04 -2.86
CA ASP A 156 -17.82 16.09 -2.82
C ASP A 156 -18.00 16.71 -4.23
N PHE A 157 -16.91 16.94 -4.95
CA PHE A 157 -16.93 17.46 -6.30
C PHE A 157 -17.57 16.47 -7.30
N VAL A 158 -17.13 15.20 -7.29
CA VAL A 158 -17.55 14.20 -8.28
C VAL A 158 -18.93 13.61 -7.95
N VAL A 159 -19.14 13.21 -6.69
CA VAL A 159 -20.35 12.49 -6.25
C VAL A 159 -21.40 13.44 -5.71
N GLY A 160 -20.99 14.46 -4.96
CA GLY A 160 -21.86 15.45 -4.34
C GLY A 160 -22.56 16.37 -5.32
N GLY A 161 -22.17 16.29 -6.60
CA GLY A 161 -22.78 17.09 -7.65
C GLY A 161 -22.29 18.53 -7.65
N GLY A 162 -21.06 18.76 -7.21
CA GLY A 162 -20.39 20.06 -7.28
C GLY A 162 -20.47 20.71 -8.65
N MET A 163 -20.53 19.86 -9.70
CA MET A 163 -20.75 20.30 -11.08
C MET A 163 -22.21 20.60 -11.44
N LYS A 164 -23.18 20.07 -10.66
CA LYS A 164 -24.62 20.20 -10.96
C LYS A 164 -25.31 21.30 -10.17
N ASN A 165 -24.74 21.67 -9.04
CA ASN A 165 -25.31 22.63 -8.09
C ASN A 165 -24.68 24.02 -8.21
N LEU A 166 -24.07 24.32 -9.37
CA LEU A 166 -23.54 25.65 -9.63
C LEU A 166 -24.68 26.64 -9.77
N THR A 167 -24.72 27.63 -8.88
CA THR A 167 -25.70 28.72 -8.96
C THR A 167 -25.15 29.77 -9.93
N PRO A 168 -26.00 30.30 -10.87
CA PRO A 168 -25.59 31.37 -11.76
C PRO A 168 -25.01 32.56 -10.95
N GLY A 169 -23.84 33.04 -11.34
CA GLY A 169 -23.16 34.16 -10.69
C GLY A 169 -22.41 33.80 -9.38
N ALA A 170 -22.43 32.54 -8.92
CA ALA A 170 -21.64 32.07 -7.79
C ALA A 170 -20.45 31.24 -8.27
N THR A 171 -19.32 31.40 -7.59
CA THR A 171 -18.12 30.56 -7.77
C THR A 171 -18.01 29.60 -6.60
N ASN A 172 -17.92 28.30 -6.89
CA ASN A 172 -17.69 27.27 -5.88
C ASN A 172 -16.21 26.91 -5.90
N ASN A 173 -15.55 26.98 -4.74
CA ASN A 173 -14.16 26.60 -4.58
C ASN A 173 -14.05 25.18 -4.02
N PHE A 174 -13.33 24.31 -4.73
CA PHE A 174 -13.01 22.96 -4.32
C PHE A 174 -11.49 22.86 -4.07
N SER A 175 -11.09 22.80 -2.83
CA SER A 175 -9.68 22.59 -2.47
C SER A 175 -9.33 21.10 -2.56
N LEU A 176 -8.40 20.75 -3.44
CA LEU A 176 -7.89 19.42 -3.66
C LEU A 176 -6.44 19.26 -3.14
N GLY A 177 -6.02 20.14 -2.24
CA GLY A 177 -4.71 20.03 -1.59
C GLY A 177 -4.56 18.69 -0.87
N GLY A 178 -3.38 18.06 -1.03
CA GLY A 178 -3.11 16.73 -0.51
C GLY A 178 -3.55 15.57 -1.43
N LEU A 179 -4.05 15.88 -2.63
CA LEU A 179 -4.17 14.89 -3.69
C LEU A 179 -2.78 14.41 -4.08
N GLY A 180 -2.55 13.11 -4.04
CA GLY A 180 -1.27 12.52 -4.36
C GLY A 180 -1.42 11.10 -4.89
N ALA A 181 -0.41 10.67 -5.63
CA ALA A 181 -0.27 9.28 -6.05
C ALA A 181 1.21 8.94 -6.16
N GLY A 182 1.56 7.71 -5.87
CA GLY A 182 2.93 7.25 -6.04
C GLY A 182 3.01 5.76 -6.22
N SER A 183 4.09 5.34 -6.88
CA SER A 183 4.40 3.93 -7.07
C SER A 183 5.89 3.72 -6.96
N MET A 184 6.28 2.61 -6.39
CA MET A 184 7.66 2.16 -6.25
C MET A 184 7.79 0.71 -6.68
N ILE A 185 8.85 0.44 -7.41
CA ILE A 185 9.27 -0.90 -7.81
C ILE A 185 10.59 -1.21 -7.13
N TYR A 186 10.68 -2.36 -6.49
CA TYR A 186 11.91 -2.80 -5.86
C TYR A 186 12.05 -4.32 -5.84
N THR A 187 13.27 -4.78 -5.91
CA THR A 187 13.62 -6.18 -5.73
C THR A 187 13.87 -6.46 -4.25
N GLU A 188 13.15 -7.43 -3.70
CA GLU A 188 13.35 -7.96 -2.34
C GLU A 188 14.16 -9.24 -2.41
N ILE A 189 15.38 -9.23 -1.85
CA ILE A 189 16.20 -10.42 -1.63
C ILE A 189 16.05 -10.79 -0.16
N SER A 190 15.66 -12.02 0.13
CA SER A 190 15.37 -12.44 1.51
C SER A 190 16.01 -13.78 1.84
N GLY A 191 16.45 -13.90 3.09
CA GLY A 191 16.89 -15.14 3.72
C GLY A 191 16.18 -15.34 5.05
N GLY A 192 15.58 -16.49 5.26
CA GLY A 192 14.83 -16.81 6.47
C GLY A 192 15.19 -18.15 7.04
N TYR A 193 15.13 -18.24 8.35
CA TYR A 193 15.31 -19.50 9.08
C TYR A 193 14.23 -19.65 10.14
N SER A 194 13.71 -20.87 10.26
CA SER A 194 12.77 -21.22 11.32
C SER A 194 13.20 -22.51 12.00
N TYR A 195 12.83 -22.63 13.26
CA TYR A 195 13.16 -23.79 14.07
C TYR A 195 11.95 -24.21 14.92
N LYS A 196 11.57 -25.48 14.81
CA LYS A 196 10.50 -26.10 15.58
C LYS A 196 11.09 -26.52 16.95
N LEU A 197 10.65 -25.86 18.02
CA LEU A 197 11.07 -26.17 19.38
C LEU A 197 10.38 -27.43 19.89
N ASN A 198 9.08 -27.55 19.65
CA ASN A 198 8.22 -28.68 19.97
C ASN A 198 6.99 -28.67 19.04
N ASP A 199 5.98 -29.50 19.29
CA ASP A 199 4.81 -29.61 18.43
C ASP A 199 3.92 -28.36 18.47
N GLU A 200 4.01 -27.54 19.50
CA GLU A 200 3.20 -26.33 19.68
C GLU A 200 3.95 -25.06 19.27
N TRP A 201 5.29 -25.05 19.38
CA TRP A 201 6.09 -23.84 19.22
C TRP A 201 7.10 -23.94 18.09
N THR A 202 6.99 -23.01 17.17
CA THR A 202 7.99 -22.77 16.11
C THR A 202 8.40 -21.30 16.13
N ILE A 203 9.69 -21.04 16.13
CA ILE A 203 10.25 -19.70 16.02
C ILE A 203 10.84 -19.51 14.63
N GLY A 204 10.78 -18.28 14.10
CA GLY A 204 11.34 -18.00 12.78
C GLY A 204 11.67 -16.52 12.63
N GLY A 205 12.69 -16.26 11.81
CA GLY A 205 13.11 -14.93 11.44
C GLY A 205 13.48 -14.84 9.96
N LYS A 206 13.33 -13.66 9.38
CA LYS A 206 13.69 -13.38 8.00
C LYS A 206 14.40 -12.04 7.92
N LEU A 207 15.50 -12.01 7.18
CA LEU A 207 16.20 -10.78 6.79
C LEU A 207 15.85 -10.46 5.35
N LYS A 208 15.69 -9.18 5.06
CA LYS A 208 15.34 -8.67 3.74
C LYS A 208 16.30 -7.55 3.36
N LEU A 209 16.82 -7.64 2.14
CA LEU A 209 17.52 -6.57 1.45
C LEU A 209 16.60 -6.03 0.36
N LEU A 210 16.33 -4.72 0.38
CA LEU A 210 15.46 -4.05 -0.57
C LEU A 210 16.32 -3.22 -1.52
N LEU A 211 16.22 -3.50 -2.80
CA LEU A 211 16.93 -2.79 -3.86
C LEU A 211 15.90 -2.03 -4.71
N GLY A 212 15.83 -0.71 -4.51
CA GLY A 212 14.94 0.16 -5.28
C GLY A 212 15.28 0.16 -6.77
N THR A 213 14.29 -0.12 -7.62
CA THR A 213 14.45 -0.12 -9.08
C THR A 213 13.91 1.16 -9.69
N ALA A 214 12.70 1.57 -9.32
CA ALA A 214 12.07 2.78 -9.81
C ALA A 214 11.10 3.35 -8.79
N TYR A 215 10.92 4.66 -8.83
CA TYR A 215 9.93 5.40 -8.04
C TYR A 215 9.34 6.50 -8.90
N ALA A 216 8.04 6.70 -8.80
CA ALA A 216 7.35 7.87 -9.33
C ALA A 216 6.32 8.34 -8.29
N GLY A 217 6.37 9.60 -7.95
CA GLY A 217 5.45 10.24 -7.00
C GLY A 217 4.93 11.55 -7.54
N LEU A 218 3.66 11.82 -7.25
CA LEU A 218 2.96 13.04 -7.58
C LEU A 218 2.25 13.54 -6.33
N ASN A 219 2.43 14.79 -5.98
CA ASN A 219 1.76 15.41 -4.84
C ASN A 219 1.33 16.83 -5.16
N THR A 220 0.14 17.19 -4.71
CA THR A 220 -0.36 18.55 -4.83
C THR A 220 -0.33 19.25 -3.47
N LYS A 221 0.51 20.25 -3.31
CA LYS A 221 0.49 21.10 -2.10
C LYS A 221 -0.71 22.02 -2.07
N LYS A 222 -1.00 22.61 -3.22
CA LYS A 222 -2.14 23.52 -3.42
C LYS A 222 -2.73 23.18 -4.76
N LEU A 223 -3.94 22.70 -4.75
CA LEU A 223 -4.73 22.50 -5.94
C LEU A 223 -6.16 22.92 -5.60
N SER A 224 -6.73 23.81 -6.38
CA SER A 224 -8.11 24.24 -6.26
C SER A 224 -8.79 24.29 -7.62
N ILE A 225 -10.07 23.99 -7.61
CA ILE A 225 -10.96 24.21 -8.75
C ILE A 225 -11.97 25.27 -8.33
N ASP A 226 -11.94 26.39 -9.01
CA ASP A 226 -12.93 27.46 -8.90
C ASP A 226 -13.91 27.29 -10.05
N ALA A 227 -15.10 26.77 -9.76
CA ALA A 227 -16.10 26.42 -10.76
C ALA A 227 -17.32 27.34 -10.68
N ASN A 228 -17.72 27.92 -11.81
CA ASN A 228 -18.98 28.61 -12.01
C ASN A 228 -19.73 28.02 -13.22
N THR A 229 -20.89 28.59 -13.58
CA THR A 229 -21.68 28.13 -14.70
C THR A 229 -21.00 28.27 -16.05
N ASP A 230 -20.04 29.19 -16.17
CA ASP A 230 -19.47 29.61 -17.46
C ASP A 230 -17.99 29.18 -17.62
N SER A 231 -17.27 29.01 -16.51
CA SER A 231 -15.85 28.70 -16.53
C SER A 231 -15.39 27.87 -15.33
N TRP A 232 -14.28 27.20 -15.52
CA TRP A 232 -13.56 26.50 -14.46
C TRP A 232 -12.12 26.95 -14.47
N ASP A 233 -11.68 27.51 -13.37
CA ASP A 233 -10.30 27.91 -13.17
C ASP A 233 -9.62 26.89 -12.26
N ILE A 234 -8.57 26.24 -12.76
CA ILE A 234 -7.78 25.26 -12.02
C ILE A 234 -6.46 25.92 -11.66
N ASN A 235 -6.24 26.09 -10.37
CA ASN A 235 -5.04 26.70 -9.84
C ASN A 235 -4.31 25.70 -8.92
N GLY A 236 -3.02 25.48 -9.16
CA GLY A 236 -2.31 24.54 -8.32
C GLY A 236 -0.81 24.45 -8.55
N THR A 237 -0.15 23.81 -7.60
CA THR A 237 1.25 23.43 -7.68
C THR A 237 1.35 21.92 -7.58
N LEU A 238 2.00 21.32 -8.56
CA LEU A 238 2.23 19.90 -8.67
C LEU A 238 3.71 19.62 -8.44
N ASP A 239 4.01 18.81 -7.43
CA ASP A 239 5.35 18.30 -7.20
C ASP A 239 5.42 16.87 -7.75
N MET A 240 6.42 16.60 -8.57
CA MET A 240 6.67 15.27 -9.14
C MET A 240 8.08 14.83 -8.78
N ASP A 241 8.18 13.65 -8.18
CA ASP A 241 9.45 13.01 -7.86
C ASP A 241 9.58 11.72 -8.68
N ILE A 242 10.71 11.56 -9.36
CA ILE A 242 11.01 10.37 -10.14
C ILE A 242 12.43 9.92 -9.81
N ALA A 243 12.59 8.63 -9.55
CA ALA A 243 13.88 7.99 -9.36
C ALA A 243 13.90 6.63 -10.08
N GLY A 244 15.02 6.27 -10.68
CA GLY A 244 15.19 5.00 -11.38
C GLY A 244 15.90 5.15 -12.73
N PRO A 245 15.94 4.09 -13.52
CA PRO A 245 16.61 4.09 -14.83
C PRO A 245 15.86 4.92 -15.89
N VAL A 246 14.67 5.41 -15.56
CA VAL A 246 13.89 6.27 -16.48
C VAL A 246 14.54 7.64 -16.52
N ASN A 247 15.09 7.98 -17.66
CA ASN A 247 15.76 9.26 -17.85
C ASN A 247 14.73 10.39 -17.72
N ALA A 248 14.90 11.27 -16.75
CA ALA A 248 14.00 12.40 -16.49
C ALA A 248 13.78 13.28 -17.74
N GLN A 249 14.70 13.24 -18.70
CA GLN A 249 14.56 13.92 -19.99
C GLN A 249 13.37 13.43 -20.83
N TYR A 250 12.98 12.16 -20.73
CA TYR A 250 11.81 11.67 -21.46
C TYR A 250 10.51 12.25 -20.89
N PHE A 251 10.42 12.45 -19.59
CA PHE A 251 9.24 13.04 -18.96
C PHE A 251 9.14 14.54 -19.23
N SER A 252 10.24 15.28 -19.28
CA SER A 252 10.22 16.71 -19.61
C SER A 252 9.79 17.00 -21.05
N GLN A 253 9.96 16.06 -21.97
CA GLN A 253 9.43 16.16 -23.34
C GLN A 253 7.93 15.93 -23.43
N TYR A 254 7.35 15.08 -22.56
CA TYR A 254 5.90 14.79 -22.56
C TYR A 254 5.09 15.75 -21.68
N VAL A 255 5.66 16.28 -20.62
CA VAL A 255 5.05 17.28 -19.73
C VAL A 255 5.56 18.68 -20.07
N GLY A 256 6.00 18.88 -21.30
CA GLY A 256 6.57 20.13 -21.79
C GLY A 256 5.69 21.34 -21.47
N GLY A 257 6.09 22.12 -20.48
CA GLY A 257 5.96 23.56 -20.30
C GLY A 257 4.67 24.26 -20.75
N LYS A 258 3.49 23.62 -20.60
CA LYS A 258 2.23 24.35 -20.61
C LYS A 258 1.77 24.52 -19.17
N THR A 259 2.08 25.68 -18.60
CA THR A 259 1.29 26.21 -17.50
C THR A 259 -0.15 26.14 -17.94
N MET A 260 -0.94 25.21 -17.37
CA MET A 260 -2.38 25.27 -17.49
C MET A 260 -2.81 26.50 -16.71
N ARG A 261 -3.13 27.57 -17.42
CA ARG A 261 -3.89 28.71 -16.94
C ARG A 261 -5.35 28.41 -17.17
#